data_10a0b34ee66f542e1b61501d76740cf1
#
_entry.id   10a0b34ee66f542e1b61501d76740cf1
#
_cell.length_a   1.000
_cell.length_b   1.000
_cell.length_c   1.000
_cell.angle_alpha   90.00
_cell.angle_beta   90.00
_cell.angle_gamma   90.00
#
_symmetry.space_group_name_H-M   'P 1'
#
loop_
_entity.id
_entity.type
_entity.pdbx_description
1 polymer ?
#
loop_
_entity_poly.entity_id
_entity_poly.type
_entity_poly.pdbx_seq_one_letter_code
_entity_poly.pdbx_strand_id
1 'polypeptide(L)'
;MGVLQALEAIKIIAAKPPPTEVDFSSDFPSSSSPPPEPPKPTLLLFSAYSSPPFRQVRLRSRRPDCAACSPQATISQQTLTSGSMDYVAFCGTSSPVNVLPPEARISAGDFARLPRDGSNTLIDVRDETQFAMCALRGSVNIPWTGDAGSWLEAAVRREEVMGGGGARACYVVCRLGNDSQLAAKALLEGGFGMSGVWHIEGGFRAWREGVDAGWPEY
;
A
#
# COMPACT_ATOMS: atom_id res chain seq x y z
N MET A 1 17.21 16.85 -4.12
CA MET A 1 16.29 16.86 -2.95
C MET A 1 17.00 17.18 -1.64
N GLY A 2 18.19 16.60 -1.36
CA GLY A 2 18.93 16.83 -0.10
C GLY A 2 19.22 18.30 0.26
N VAL A 3 19.53 19.16 -0.72
CA VAL A 3 19.79 20.60 -0.48
C VAL A 3 18.54 21.31 0.07
N LEU A 4 17.35 21.01 -0.45
CA LEU A 4 16.10 21.61 0.06
C LEU A 4 15.77 21.13 1.47
N GLN A 5 16.01 19.85 1.77
CA GLN A 5 15.83 19.31 3.12
C GLN A 5 16.81 19.94 4.12
N ALA A 6 18.07 20.10 3.73
CA ALA A 6 19.08 20.77 4.55
C ALA A 6 18.70 22.24 4.84
N LEU A 7 18.19 22.96 3.83
CA LEU A 7 17.73 24.34 3.99
C LEU A 7 16.57 24.44 4.99
N GLU A 8 15.59 23.55 4.89
CA GLU A 8 14.45 23.52 5.83
C GLU A 8 14.91 23.15 7.26
N ALA A 9 15.84 22.23 7.39
CA ALA A 9 16.42 21.90 8.70
C ALA A 9 17.15 23.12 9.32
N ILE A 10 17.94 23.85 8.53
CA ILE A 10 18.61 25.09 8.98
C ILE A 10 17.59 26.14 9.45
N LYS A 11 16.50 26.32 8.68
CA LYS A 11 15.42 27.25 9.08
C LYS A 11 14.77 26.87 10.42
N ILE A 12 14.51 25.57 10.64
CA ILE A 12 13.94 25.09 11.89
C ILE A 12 14.89 25.31 13.06
N ILE A 13 16.19 25.05 12.86
CA ILE A 13 17.22 25.25 13.89
C ILE A 13 17.36 26.75 14.20
N ALA A 14 17.42 27.60 13.18
CA ALA A 14 17.55 29.03 13.35
C ALA A 14 16.32 29.70 13.98
N ALA A 15 15.14 29.12 13.79
CA ALA A 15 13.89 29.61 14.38
C ALA A 15 13.67 29.17 15.83
N LYS A 16 14.50 28.25 16.37
CA LYS A 16 14.42 27.87 17.78
C LYS A 16 14.88 29.06 18.64
N PRO A 17 14.05 29.51 19.61
CA PRO A 17 14.54 30.47 20.62
C PRO A 17 15.73 29.85 21.33
N PRO A 18 16.72 30.67 21.72
CA PRO A 18 17.85 30.19 22.54
C PRO A 18 17.30 29.54 23.82
N PRO A 19 17.97 28.48 24.34
CA PRO A 19 17.52 27.86 25.57
C PRO A 19 17.49 28.93 26.66
N THR A 20 16.33 29.08 27.30
CA THR A 20 16.12 29.98 28.42
C THR A 20 16.74 29.39 29.68
N GLU A 21 18.06 29.40 29.77
CA GLU A 21 18.80 29.26 31.02
C GLU A 21 19.99 30.17 30.96
N VAL A 22 19.73 31.45 31.19
CA VAL A 22 20.70 32.36 31.77
C VAL A 22 19.90 33.26 32.72
N ASP A 23 19.96 32.93 33.96
CA ASP A 23 19.57 33.81 35.05
C ASP A 23 20.49 35.05 34.99
N PHE A 24 20.03 36.12 34.38
CA PHE A 24 20.66 37.42 34.39
C PHE A 24 19.63 38.44 34.88
N SER A 25 19.57 38.57 36.20
CA SER A 25 18.94 39.68 36.86
C SER A 25 19.56 40.99 36.36
N SER A 26 18.87 41.74 35.56
CA SER A 26 18.78 43.22 35.63
C SER A 26 18.21 43.81 34.34
N ASP A 27 17.14 44.57 34.51
CA ASP A 27 16.75 45.80 33.80
C ASP A 27 16.85 45.83 32.25
N PHE A 28 15.88 45.16 31.58
CA PHE A 28 15.47 45.56 30.23
C PHE A 28 13.96 45.83 30.20
N PRO A 29 13.52 46.92 29.58
CA PRO A 29 12.10 47.25 29.47
C PRO A 29 11.37 46.17 28.65
N SER A 30 10.36 45.60 29.29
CA SER A 30 9.49 44.59 28.65
C SER A 30 8.79 45.20 27.46
N SER A 31 9.30 44.95 26.24
CA SER A 31 8.54 45.18 25.03
C SER A 31 7.43 44.13 24.96
N SER A 32 6.21 44.58 25.20
CA SER A 32 4.98 43.79 25.18
C SER A 32 4.51 43.44 23.75
N SER A 33 5.40 42.93 22.93
CA SER A 33 4.99 42.32 21.68
C SER A 33 4.67 40.84 21.94
N PRO A 34 3.49 40.35 21.52
CA PRO A 34 3.17 38.93 21.66
C PRO A 34 4.19 38.10 20.87
N PRO A 35 4.58 36.91 21.36
CA PRO A 35 5.51 36.06 20.66
C PRO A 35 4.99 35.78 19.24
N PRO A 36 5.89 35.77 18.22
CA PRO A 36 5.49 35.57 16.84
C PRO A 36 4.73 34.23 16.73
N GLU A 37 3.54 34.28 16.10
CA GLU A 37 2.73 33.09 15.85
C GLU A 37 3.58 32.06 15.10
N PRO A 38 3.65 30.80 15.54
CA PRO A 38 4.46 29.79 14.87
C PRO A 38 4.02 29.66 13.41
N PRO A 39 4.98 29.55 12.47
CA PRO A 39 4.67 29.50 11.07
C PRO A 39 3.72 28.32 10.77
N LYS A 40 2.62 28.62 10.07
CA LYS A 40 1.65 27.60 9.67
C LYS A 40 2.34 26.56 8.79
N PRO A 41 2.22 25.26 9.08
CA PRO A 41 2.93 24.23 8.35
C PRO A 41 2.49 24.20 6.88
N THR A 42 3.47 24.11 6.00
CA THR A 42 3.27 24.06 4.55
C THR A 42 3.98 22.87 3.96
N LEU A 43 3.40 22.30 2.90
CA LEU A 43 4.01 21.24 2.10
C LEU A 43 4.55 21.86 0.81
N LEU A 44 5.83 21.66 0.54
CA LEU A 44 6.45 22.04 -0.73
C LEU A 44 6.41 20.83 -1.67
N LEU A 45 5.68 20.99 -2.78
CA LEU A 45 5.59 20.00 -3.84
C LEU A 45 6.53 20.41 -4.99
N PHE A 46 7.30 19.44 -5.48
CA PHE A 46 8.13 19.59 -6.66
C PHE A 46 7.64 18.67 -7.78
N SER A 47 7.50 19.24 -8.97
CA SER A 47 7.23 18.49 -10.20
C SER A 47 8.08 19.06 -11.32
N ALA A 48 8.95 18.21 -11.90
CA ALA A 48 9.83 18.60 -12.99
C ALA A 48 9.06 19.02 -14.27
N TYR A 49 7.83 18.55 -14.42
CA TYR A 49 7.00 18.79 -15.60
C TYR A 49 5.94 19.87 -15.41
N SER A 50 5.92 20.52 -14.25
CA SER A 50 4.97 21.61 -13.96
C SER A 50 5.64 22.99 -14.11
N SER A 51 4.86 23.99 -14.51
CA SER A 51 5.27 25.38 -14.48
C SER A 51 4.30 26.18 -13.59
N PRO A 52 4.74 26.73 -12.45
CA PRO A 52 6.08 26.63 -11.84
C PRO A 52 6.39 25.22 -11.30
N PRO A 53 7.69 24.83 -11.24
CA PRO A 53 8.07 23.48 -10.78
C PRO A 53 7.88 23.27 -9.28
N PHE A 54 7.78 24.34 -8.51
CA PHE A 54 7.52 24.28 -7.07
C PHE A 54 6.15 24.86 -6.77
N ARG A 55 5.39 24.14 -5.96
CA ARG A 55 4.10 24.59 -5.44
C ARG A 55 4.03 24.40 -3.94
N GLN A 56 3.65 25.43 -3.21
CA GLN A 56 3.46 25.39 -1.77
C GLN A 56 1.99 25.22 -1.44
N VAL A 57 1.68 24.24 -0.61
CA VAL A 57 0.32 23.94 -0.14
C VAL A 57 0.29 24.10 1.37
N ARG A 58 -0.63 24.93 1.88
CA ARG A 58 -0.85 25.09 3.31
C ARG A 58 -1.48 23.81 3.86
N LEU A 59 -0.86 23.23 4.89
CA LEU A 59 -1.44 22.09 5.60
C LEU A 59 -2.57 22.58 6.52
N ARG A 60 -3.58 21.74 6.66
CA ARG A 60 -4.65 21.95 7.63
C ARG A 60 -4.08 21.78 9.05
N SER A 61 -4.72 22.42 10.02
CA SER A 61 -4.42 22.19 11.42
C SER A 61 -4.69 20.72 11.81
N ARG A 62 -4.13 20.29 12.93
CA ARG A 62 -4.37 18.98 13.53
C ARG A 62 -5.88 18.71 13.68
N ARG A 63 -6.33 17.53 13.30
CA ARG A 63 -7.73 17.11 13.49
C ARG A 63 -8.03 16.97 14.99
N PRO A 64 -9.17 17.49 15.49
CA PRO A 64 -9.55 17.36 16.90
C PRO A 64 -9.74 15.93 17.36
N ASP A 65 -10.12 15.04 16.42
CA ASP A 65 -10.41 13.62 16.57
C ASP A 65 -9.29 12.70 16.06
N CYS A 66 -8.06 13.22 15.96
CA CYS A 66 -6.93 12.44 15.45
C CYS A 66 -6.64 11.24 16.37
N ALA A 67 -6.67 10.02 15.81
CA ALA A 67 -6.43 8.79 16.55
C ALA A 67 -5.04 8.70 17.20
N ALA A 68 -4.05 9.46 16.71
CA ALA A 68 -2.68 9.41 17.19
C ALA A 68 -2.30 10.59 18.10
N CYS A 69 -2.95 11.76 17.99
CA CYS A 69 -2.48 12.98 18.66
C CYS A 69 -3.58 13.85 19.25
N SER A 70 -4.83 13.38 19.27
CA SER A 70 -5.91 14.05 20.00
C SER A 70 -5.91 13.71 21.49
N PRO A 71 -6.67 14.43 22.33
CA PRO A 71 -6.87 14.04 23.73
C PRO A 71 -7.50 12.64 23.88
N GLN A 72 -8.21 12.16 22.85
CA GLN A 72 -8.84 10.83 22.78
C GLN A 72 -8.02 9.86 21.93
N ALA A 73 -6.71 10.05 21.81
CA ALA A 73 -5.85 9.19 21.00
C ALA A 73 -5.95 7.73 21.44
N THR A 74 -6.20 6.86 20.45
CA THR A 74 -6.27 5.41 20.63
C THR A 74 -4.98 4.71 20.18
N ILE A 75 -4.14 5.42 19.41
CA ILE A 75 -2.86 4.92 18.91
C ILE A 75 -1.75 5.41 19.83
N SER A 76 -1.04 4.49 20.45
CA SER A 76 0.13 4.74 21.27
C SER A 76 1.34 3.97 20.73
N GLN A 77 2.54 4.30 21.23
CA GLN A 77 3.73 3.51 20.89
C GLN A 77 3.54 2.03 21.25
N GLN A 78 2.87 1.75 22.35
CA GLN A 78 2.60 0.38 22.80
C GLN A 78 1.68 -0.37 21.83
N THR A 79 0.61 0.26 21.30
CA THR A 79 -0.27 -0.36 20.30
C THR A 79 0.44 -0.65 18.99
N LEU A 80 1.42 0.18 18.61
CA LEU A 80 2.25 -0.05 17.42
C LEU A 80 3.22 -1.22 17.60
N THR A 81 3.90 -1.27 18.77
CA THR A 81 4.93 -2.30 19.05
C THR A 81 4.34 -3.66 19.39
N SER A 82 3.14 -3.71 19.98
CA SER A 82 2.44 -4.97 20.31
C SER A 82 1.80 -5.64 19.09
N GLY A 83 1.75 -4.98 17.94
CA GLY A 83 1.04 -5.47 16.76
C GLY A 83 -0.50 -5.48 16.90
N SER A 84 -1.03 -4.89 17.99
CA SER A 84 -2.48 -4.84 18.24
C SER A 84 -3.23 -3.84 17.34
N MET A 85 -2.51 -3.01 16.60
CA MET A 85 -3.10 -2.05 15.67
C MET A 85 -3.52 -2.72 14.38
N ASP A 86 -4.80 -2.62 14.07
CA ASP A 86 -5.32 -3.02 12.76
C ASP A 86 -5.00 -1.93 11.71
N TYR A 87 -3.87 -2.11 11.03
CA TYR A 87 -3.43 -1.19 9.97
C TYR A 87 -4.39 -1.15 8.77
N VAL A 88 -5.12 -2.24 8.53
CA VAL A 88 -6.09 -2.33 7.44
C VAL A 88 -7.27 -1.40 7.71
N ALA A 89 -7.81 -1.45 8.92
CA ALA A 89 -8.86 -0.53 9.37
C ALA A 89 -8.36 0.93 9.45
N PHE A 90 -7.13 1.14 9.92
CA PHE A 90 -6.54 2.47 10.01
C PHE A 90 -6.34 3.12 8.63
N CYS A 91 -5.94 2.36 7.64
CA CYS A 91 -5.79 2.85 6.25
C CYS A 91 -7.12 3.05 5.52
N GLY A 92 -8.25 2.82 6.20
CA GLY A 92 -9.59 3.02 5.63
C GLY A 92 -10.09 1.87 4.76
N THR A 93 -9.36 0.77 4.70
CA THR A 93 -9.86 -0.50 4.20
C THR A 93 -10.69 -1.13 5.31
N SER A 94 -12.00 -1.13 5.15
CA SER A 94 -12.99 -1.45 6.18
C SER A 94 -13.02 -2.91 6.65
N SER A 95 -12.19 -3.78 6.09
CA SER A 95 -11.98 -5.17 6.54
C SER A 95 -10.77 -5.77 5.82
N PRO A 96 -10.02 -6.70 6.41
CA PRO A 96 -9.18 -7.58 5.61
C PRO A 96 -10.08 -8.18 4.54
N VAL A 97 -9.64 -8.13 3.29
CA VAL A 97 -10.41 -8.71 2.19
C VAL A 97 -10.57 -10.20 2.48
N ASN A 98 -11.78 -10.61 2.83
CA ASN A 98 -12.13 -11.99 3.14
C ASN A 98 -13.46 -12.30 2.45
N VAL A 99 -13.42 -12.30 1.12
CA VAL A 99 -14.60 -12.41 0.26
C VAL A 99 -14.73 -13.77 -0.41
N LEU A 100 -13.73 -14.64 -0.26
CA LEU A 100 -13.72 -15.98 -0.82
C LEU A 100 -13.93 -17.03 0.28
N PRO A 101 -14.66 -18.10 0.00
CA PRO A 101 -14.76 -19.24 0.90
C PRO A 101 -13.41 -19.99 0.97
N PRO A 102 -13.16 -20.80 2.03
CA PRO A 102 -11.90 -21.51 2.21
C PRO A 102 -11.50 -22.39 1.03
N GLU A 103 -12.45 -23.04 0.36
CA GLU A 103 -12.23 -23.91 -0.79
C GLU A 103 -11.74 -23.19 -2.05
N ALA A 104 -11.90 -21.88 -2.12
CA ALA A 104 -11.33 -21.03 -3.19
C ALA A 104 -9.99 -20.40 -2.82
N ARG A 105 -9.31 -20.95 -1.83
CA ARG A 105 -8.01 -20.48 -1.36
C ARG A 105 -6.99 -21.58 -1.44
N ILE A 106 -5.75 -21.22 -1.74
CA ILE A 106 -4.62 -22.14 -1.74
C ILE A 106 -3.43 -21.47 -1.06
N SER A 107 -2.70 -22.20 -0.22
CA SER A 107 -1.46 -21.69 0.33
C SER A 107 -0.37 -21.55 -0.74
N ALA A 108 0.57 -20.62 -0.54
CA ALA A 108 1.72 -20.47 -1.45
C ALA A 108 2.53 -21.78 -1.57
N GLY A 109 2.67 -22.52 -0.45
CA GLY A 109 3.37 -23.80 -0.42
C GLY A 109 2.66 -24.90 -1.21
N ASP A 110 1.34 -24.99 -1.14
CA ASP A 110 0.58 -25.99 -1.90
C ASP A 110 0.56 -25.64 -3.38
N PHE A 111 0.40 -24.36 -3.72
CA PHE A 111 0.51 -23.91 -5.11
C PHE A 111 1.88 -24.21 -5.72
N ALA A 112 2.96 -24.08 -4.95
CA ALA A 112 4.31 -24.39 -5.41
C ALA A 112 4.52 -25.85 -5.81
N ARG A 113 3.72 -26.78 -5.26
CA ARG A 113 3.76 -28.22 -5.54
C ARG A 113 2.96 -28.62 -6.78
N LEU A 114 2.13 -27.73 -7.30
CA LEU A 114 1.33 -28.02 -8.49
C LEU A 114 2.20 -28.19 -9.72
N PRO A 115 1.80 -29.09 -10.66
CA PRO A 115 2.50 -29.23 -11.92
C PRO A 115 2.47 -27.93 -12.73
N ARG A 116 3.60 -27.60 -13.34
CA ARG A 116 3.76 -26.43 -14.21
C ARG A 116 3.82 -26.84 -15.70
N ASP A 117 2.93 -27.72 -16.08
CA ASP A 117 2.84 -28.34 -17.41
C ASP A 117 1.89 -27.60 -18.35
N GLY A 118 1.37 -26.44 -17.94
CA GLY A 118 0.40 -25.66 -18.70
C GLY A 118 -1.06 -26.09 -18.49
N SER A 119 -1.32 -27.06 -17.59
CA SER A 119 -2.68 -27.44 -17.19
C SER A 119 -3.37 -26.37 -16.34
N ASN A 120 -2.58 -25.47 -15.77
CA ASN A 120 -3.04 -24.41 -14.87
C ASN A 120 -2.72 -23.03 -15.45
N THR A 121 -3.61 -22.08 -15.24
CA THR A 121 -3.39 -20.67 -15.55
C THR A 121 -3.09 -19.90 -14.25
N LEU A 122 -2.01 -19.12 -14.24
CA LEU A 122 -1.69 -18.20 -13.14
C LEU A 122 -1.87 -16.76 -13.62
N ILE A 123 -2.75 -16.02 -12.98
CA ILE A 123 -2.99 -14.61 -13.23
C ILE A 123 -2.34 -13.80 -12.12
N ASP A 124 -1.41 -12.91 -12.49
CA ASP A 124 -0.81 -11.92 -11.61
C ASP A 124 -1.54 -10.59 -11.78
N VAL A 125 -2.21 -10.14 -10.71
CA VAL A 125 -3.02 -8.93 -10.75
C VAL A 125 -2.32 -7.69 -10.22
N ARG A 126 -0.98 -7.76 -10.02
CA ARG A 126 -0.17 -6.59 -9.68
C ARG A 126 -0.05 -5.65 -10.88
N ASP A 127 0.35 -4.43 -10.62
CA ASP A 127 0.68 -3.48 -11.69
C ASP A 127 1.84 -3.99 -12.56
N GLU A 128 1.92 -3.46 -13.78
CA GLU A 128 2.90 -3.87 -14.78
C GLU A 128 4.35 -3.66 -14.31
N THR A 129 4.60 -2.65 -13.49
CA THR A 129 5.94 -2.36 -12.95
C THR A 129 6.37 -3.46 -11.98
N GLN A 130 5.51 -3.84 -11.05
CA GLN A 130 5.79 -4.92 -10.11
C GLN A 130 5.96 -6.27 -10.83
N PHE A 131 5.14 -6.51 -11.85
CA PHE A 131 5.25 -7.71 -12.67
C PHE A 131 6.58 -7.76 -13.44
N ALA A 132 7.03 -6.64 -13.99
CA ALA A 132 8.31 -6.53 -14.68
C ALA A 132 9.52 -6.69 -13.77
N MET A 133 9.38 -6.33 -12.47
CA MET A 133 10.46 -6.54 -11.48
C MET A 133 10.70 -8.02 -11.18
N CYS A 134 9.64 -8.78 -11.00
CA CYS A 134 9.68 -10.23 -10.76
C CYS A 134 8.32 -10.85 -11.04
N ALA A 135 8.30 -12.00 -11.69
CA ALA A 135 7.08 -12.75 -11.98
C ALA A 135 7.35 -14.26 -11.95
N LEU A 136 6.35 -15.04 -11.57
CA LEU A 136 6.44 -16.50 -11.70
C LEU A 136 6.35 -16.89 -13.18
N ARG A 137 7.21 -17.84 -13.57
CA ARG A 137 7.25 -18.29 -14.97
C ARG A 137 5.89 -18.81 -15.41
N GLY A 138 5.41 -18.29 -16.54
CA GLY A 138 4.13 -18.67 -17.15
C GLY A 138 2.92 -17.95 -16.55
N SER A 139 3.12 -16.97 -15.66
CA SER A 139 2.02 -16.12 -15.23
C SER A 139 1.63 -15.09 -16.29
N VAL A 140 0.34 -14.76 -16.32
CA VAL A 140 -0.25 -13.74 -17.19
C VAL A 140 -0.53 -12.50 -16.35
N ASN A 141 0.00 -11.36 -16.74
CA ASN A 141 -0.27 -10.12 -15.99
C ASN A 141 -1.57 -9.47 -16.47
N ILE A 142 -2.49 -9.27 -15.54
CA ILE A 142 -3.75 -8.54 -15.77
C ILE A 142 -3.98 -7.66 -14.53
N PRO A 143 -3.46 -6.43 -14.52
CA PRO A 143 -3.51 -5.55 -13.35
C PRO A 143 -4.94 -5.32 -12.85
N TRP A 144 -5.13 -5.45 -11.53
CA TRP A 144 -6.41 -5.15 -10.90
C TRP A 144 -6.68 -3.64 -10.92
N THR A 145 -7.80 -3.24 -11.48
CA THR A 145 -8.17 -1.84 -11.68
C THR A 145 -9.06 -1.26 -10.56
N GLY A 146 -9.49 -2.12 -9.61
CA GLY A 146 -10.46 -1.74 -8.59
C GLY A 146 -11.92 -1.92 -9.04
N ASP A 147 -12.18 -2.08 -10.34
CA ASP A 147 -13.50 -2.35 -10.90
C ASP A 147 -13.56 -3.76 -11.48
N ALA A 148 -14.42 -4.59 -10.91
CA ALA A 148 -14.55 -6.01 -11.27
C ALA A 148 -15.05 -6.21 -12.71
N GLY A 149 -15.95 -5.34 -13.18
CA GLY A 149 -16.55 -5.48 -14.52
C GLY A 149 -15.53 -5.26 -15.63
N SER A 150 -14.86 -4.13 -15.62
CA SER A 150 -13.85 -3.79 -16.63
C SER A 150 -12.63 -4.72 -16.57
N TRP A 151 -12.23 -5.13 -15.35
CA TRP A 151 -11.14 -6.08 -15.19
C TRP A 151 -11.49 -7.45 -15.78
N LEU A 152 -12.71 -7.91 -15.53
CA LEU A 152 -13.19 -9.20 -16.04
C LEU A 152 -13.24 -9.23 -17.56
N GLU A 153 -13.72 -8.14 -18.18
CA GLU A 153 -13.68 -8.01 -19.65
C GLU A 153 -12.26 -8.11 -20.21
N ALA A 154 -11.28 -7.51 -19.52
CA ALA A 154 -9.88 -7.62 -19.92
C ALA A 154 -9.34 -9.03 -19.73
N ALA A 155 -9.71 -9.71 -18.66
CA ALA A 155 -9.25 -11.08 -18.36
C ALA A 155 -9.78 -12.10 -19.36
N VAL A 156 -11.05 -12.02 -19.75
CA VAL A 156 -11.66 -12.97 -20.67
C VAL A 156 -11.22 -12.80 -22.12
N ARG A 157 -10.68 -11.64 -22.50
CA ARG A 157 -10.10 -11.40 -23.82
C ARG A 157 -8.71 -12.02 -23.99
N ARG A 158 -8.09 -12.50 -22.91
CA ARG A 158 -6.77 -13.13 -22.95
C ARG A 158 -6.90 -14.61 -23.30
N GLU A 159 -6.32 -15.02 -24.44
CA GLU A 159 -6.29 -16.43 -24.85
C GLU A 159 -5.60 -17.31 -23.82
N GLU A 160 -4.59 -16.79 -23.12
CA GLU A 160 -3.85 -17.48 -22.07
C GLU A 160 -4.76 -17.85 -20.88
N VAL A 161 -5.83 -17.07 -20.66
CA VAL A 161 -6.81 -17.29 -19.59
C VAL A 161 -7.92 -18.21 -20.07
N MET A 162 -8.47 -17.97 -21.26
CA MET A 162 -9.66 -18.64 -21.79
C MET A 162 -9.33 -19.70 -22.86
N GLY A 163 -8.15 -19.64 -23.47
CA GLY A 163 -7.77 -20.49 -24.59
C GLY A 163 -7.34 -21.89 -24.18
N GLY A 164 -7.87 -22.89 -24.87
CA GLY A 164 -7.36 -24.24 -24.76
C GLY A 164 -8.37 -25.34 -24.49
N GLY A 165 -9.60 -25.28 -25.03
CA GLY A 165 -10.50 -26.44 -25.24
C GLY A 165 -10.88 -27.33 -24.06
N GLY A 166 -10.37 -27.05 -22.85
CA GLY A 166 -10.66 -27.78 -21.61
C GLY A 166 -10.75 -26.86 -20.42
N ALA A 167 -11.53 -27.26 -19.41
CA ALA A 167 -11.65 -26.53 -18.16
C ALA A 167 -10.29 -26.50 -17.43
N ARG A 168 -9.59 -25.37 -17.44
CA ARG A 168 -8.33 -25.17 -16.71
C ARG A 168 -8.56 -24.67 -15.30
N ALA A 169 -7.72 -25.07 -14.36
CA ALA A 169 -7.66 -24.48 -13.05
C ALA A 169 -7.00 -23.09 -13.15
N CYS A 170 -7.61 -22.10 -12.53
CA CYS A 170 -7.13 -20.73 -12.54
C CYS A 170 -6.67 -20.31 -11.12
N TYR A 171 -5.47 -19.80 -11.04
CA TYR A 171 -4.88 -19.29 -9.80
C TYR A 171 -4.62 -17.80 -9.95
N VAL A 172 -4.96 -17.03 -8.92
CA VAL A 172 -4.80 -15.58 -8.92
C VAL A 172 -3.87 -15.17 -7.80
N VAL A 173 -2.88 -14.33 -8.12
CA VAL A 173 -1.89 -13.83 -7.16
C VAL A 173 -1.77 -12.32 -7.23
N CYS A 174 -1.56 -11.70 -6.07
CA CYS A 174 -1.12 -10.31 -5.95
C CYS A 174 0.00 -10.22 -4.91
N ARG A 175 0.38 -9.02 -4.51
CA ARG A 175 1.45 -8.81 -3.53
C ARG A 175 1.12 -9.37 -2.15
N LEU A 176 -0.07 -9.07 -1.60
CA LEU A 176 -0.47 -9.35 -0.21
C LEU A 176 -1.69 -10.26 -0.06
N GLY A 177 -2.32 -10.69 -1.16
CA GLY A 177 -3.49 -11.54 -1.15
C GLY A 177 -4.85 -10.81 -1.11
N ASN A 178 -4.90 -9.48 -1.16
CA ASN A 178 -6.16 -8.72 -1.14
C ASN A 178 -6.80 -8.61 -2.53
N ASP A 179 -6.09 -8.02 -3.50
CA ASP A 179 -6.60 -7.82 -4.86
C ASP A 179 -6.88 -9.15 -5.56
N SER A 180 -6.05 -10.17 -5.28
CA SER A 180 -6.25 -11.52 -5.84
C SER A 180 -7.55 -12.19 -5.37
N GLN A 181 -8.06 -11.87 -4.16
CA GLN A 181 -9.37 -12.34 -3.71
C GLN A 181 -10.49 -11.67 -4.50
N LEU A 182 -10.39 -10.35 -4.74
CA LEU A 182 -11.42 -9.61 -5.49
C LEU A 182 -11.47 -10.09 -6.94
N ALA A 183 -10.31 -10.27 -7.56
CA ALA A 183 -10.20 -10.77 -8.92
C ALA A 183 -10.68 -12.22 -9.05
N ALA A 184 -10.31 -13.11 -8.12
CA ALA A 184 -10.80 -14.48 -8.12
C ALA A 184 -12.31 -14.57 -7.90
N LYS A 185 -12.87 -13.71 -7.04
CA LYS A 185 -14.32 -13.59 -6.86
C LYS A 185 -15.01 -13.18 -8.16
N ALA A 186 -14.48 -12.17 -8.87
CA ALA A 186 -15.03 -11.74 -10.15
C ALA A 186 -15.04 -12.88 -11.18
N LEU A 187 -13.97 -13.69 -11.25
CA LEU A 187 -13.92 -14.86 -12.14
C LEU A 187 -14.94 -15.93 -11.76
N LEU A 188 -15.13 -16.22 -10.48
CA LEU A 188 -16.13 -17.19 -9.99
C LEU A 188 -17.56 -16.76 -10.32
N GLU A 189 -17.87 -15.48 -10.09
CA GLU A 189 -19.20 -14.91 -10.38
C GLU A 189 -19.47 -14.79 -11.88
N GLY A 190 -18.40 -14.63 -12.68
CA GLY A 190 -18.49 -14.54 -14.14
C GLY A 190 -18.80 -15.86 -14.86
N GLY A 191 -18.65 -17.02 -14.22
CA GLY A 191 -19.09 -18.31 -14.75
C GLY A 191 -18.35 -18.81 -15.99
N PHE A 192 -17.07 -18.53 -16.17
CA PHE A 192 -16.30 -18.76 -17.42
C PHE A 192 -15.84 -20.21 -17.67
N GLY A 193 -16.51 -21.21 -17.15
CA GLY A 193 -16.21 -22.62 -17.50
C GLY A 193 -14.86 -23.14 -17.03
N MET A 194 -14.21 -22.46 -16.08
CA MET A 194 -12.98 -22.92 -15.45
C MET A 194 -13.28 -24.15 -14.55
N SER A 195 -12.32 -25.08 -14.42
CA SER A 195 -12.45 -26.22 -13.50
C SER A 195 -12.45 -25.80 -12.04
N GLY A 196 -12.00 -24.60 -11.75
CA GLY A 196 -11.98 -23.94 -10.45
C GLY A 196 -11.13 -22.68 -10.49
N VAL A 197 -11.38 -21.81 -9.53
CA VAL A 197 -10.61 -20.56 -9.35
C VAL A 197 -10.15 -20.47 -7.92
N TRP A 198 -8.89 -20.24 -7.71
CA TRP A 198 -8.27 -20.08 -6.39
C TRP A 198 -7.42 -18.82 -6.34
N HIS A 199 -7.41 -18.16 -5.20
CA HIS A 199 -6.41 -17.14 -4.94
C HIS A 199 -5.29 -17.70 -4.05
N ILE A 200 -4.06 -17.23 -4.23
CA ILE A 200 -2.92 -17.59 -3.41
C ILE A 200 -2.94 -16.75 -2.13
N GLU A 201 -3.14 -17.39 -0.99
CA GLU A 201 -3.21 -16.73 0.31
C GLU A 201 -1.92 -15.99 0.63
N GLY A 202 -2.04 -14.74 1.11
CA GLY A 202 -0.91 -13.87 1.44
C GLY A 202 -0.08 -13.41 0.24
N GLY A 203 -0.40 -13.88 -0.98
CA GLY A 203 0.24 -13.46 -2.21
C GLY A 203 1.74 -13.71 -2.26
N PHE A 204 2.49 -12.81 -2.92
CA PHE A 204 3.95 -12.94 -3.01
C PHE A 204 4.69 -12.75 -1.70
N ARG A 205 4.08 -12.12 -0.71
CA ARG A 205 4.64 -12.08 0.65
C ARG A 205 4.70 -13.48 1.25
N ALA A 206 3.59 -14.23 1.21
CA ALA A 206 3.57 -15.62 1.68
C ALA A 206 4.45 -16.55 0.83
N TRP A 207 4.57 -16.28 -0.47
CA TRP A 207 5.52 -16.98 -1.34
C TRP A 207 6.96 -16.81 -0.85
N ARG A 208 7.38 -15.58 -0.56
CA ARG A 208 8.71 -15.29 -0.03
C ARG A 208 8.96 -15.95 1.32
N GLU A 209 7.97 -15.88 2.20
CA GLU A 209 8.08 -16.45 3.56
C GLU A 209 8.13 -17.99 3.58
N GLY A 210 7.39 -18.65 2.68
CA GLY A 210 7.18 -20.11 2.75
C GLY A 210 7.77 -20.93 1.60
N VAL A 211 8.15 -20.30 0.48
CA VAL A 211 8.57 -21.03 -0.74
C VAL A 211 9.95 -20.58 -1.23
N ASP A 212 10.17 -19.28 -1.40
CA ASP A 212 11.40 -18.74 -1.97
C ASP A 212 11.84 -17.47 -1.22
N ALA A 213 12.72 -17.64 -0.25
CA ALA A 213 13.26 -16.53 0.55
C ALA A 213 14.07 -15.51 -0.30
N GLY A 214 14.49 -15.88 -1.51
CA GLY A 214 15.15 -15.00 -2.46
C GLY A 214 14.17 -14.11 -3.26
N TRP A 215 12.86 -14.31 -3.14
CA TRP A 215 11.87 -13.48 -3.84
C TRP A 215 11.99 -12.01 -3.42
N PRO A 216 12.04 -11.05 -4.38
CA PRO A 216 12.22 -9.64 -4.08
C PRO A 216 11.17 -9.09 -3.12
N GLU A 217 11.63 -8.25 -2.19
CA GLU A 217 10.78 -7.45 -1.32
C GLU A 217 10.75 -6.00 -1.82
N TYR A 218 9.56 -5.44 -2.00
CA TYR A 218 9.34 -4.08 -2.52
C TYR A 218 8.06 -3.47 -1.98
#